data_d58405638df68d3a06dcfb4492acd37a
#
_entry.id   d58405638df68d3a06dcfb4492acd37a
#
_cell.length_a   1.000
_cell.length_b   1.000
_cell.length_c   1.000
_cell.angle_alpha   90.00
_cell.angle_beta   90.00
_cell.angle_gamma   90.00
#
_symmetry.space_group_name_H-M   'P 1'
#
loop_
_entity.id
_entity.type
_entity.pdbx_description
1 polymer ?
#
loop_
_entity_poly.entity_id
_entity_poly.type
_entity_poly.pdbx_seq_one_letter_code
_entity_poly.pdbx_strand_id
1 'polypeptide(L)'
;MFPTDYIIFLQIILFLFISPGPPRVVIVSHTLNYGLNRSVWTAFGDISANTIQAILVVFLIGSFLSDNPQVLYYLKWAGIFYIVYLAYDTFNSKIKSFNSKDQNLKSPLSFYKDGLLVAGLSPKALLFFGTIFPTFINFSSNIISQFLILLITYVVLDFLTLMIYGLAAEKISVWLRSKPKLLNTISACVLLILAVYIAATQNF
;
A
#
# COMPACT_ATOMS: atom_id res chain seq x y z
N MET A 1 20.40 -3.67 20.27
CA MET A 1 21.42 -3.65 19.22
C MET A 1 20.78 -3.07 17.96
N PHE A 2 21.50 -2.23 17.23
CA PHE A 2 20.93 -1.53 16.05
C PHE A 2 20.85 -2.48 14.84
N PRO A 3 19.87 -2.34 13.92
CA PRO A 3 19.79 -3.15 12.70
C PRO A 3 21.03 -2.98 11.81
N THR A 4 21.36 -4.01 11.05
CA THR A 4 22.46 -3.97 10.07
C THR A 4 22.06 -3.02 8.94
N ASP A 5 23.01 -2.24 8.45
CA ASP A 5 22.84 -1.37 7.27
C ASP A 5 21.57 -0.50 7.27
N TYR A 6 21.23 0.05 8.45
CA TYR A 6 20.01 0.83 8.64
C TYR A 6 19.85 2.01 7.65
N ILE A 7 20.96 2.64 7.24
CA ILE A 7 20.92 3.73 6.24
C ILE A 7 20.47 3.20 4.89
N ILE A 8 20.94 2.02 4.50
CA ILE A 8 20.54 1.35 3.25
C ILE A 8 19.04 1.01 3.33
N PHE A 9 18.60 0.51 4.48
CA PHE A 9 17.16 0.27 4.72
C PHE A 9 16.33 1.55 4.49
N LEU A 10 16.73 2.68 5.07
CA LEU A 10 16.04 3.96 4.87
C LEU A 10 15.97 4.36 3.39
N GLN A 11 17.06 4.22 2.65
CA GLN A 11 17.09 4.53 1.21
C GLN A 11 16.13 3.65 0.42
N ILE A 12 16.12 2.35 0.70
CA ILE A 12 15.24 1.39 0.02
C ILE A 12 13.77 1.70 0.31
N ILE A 13 13.40 1.93 1.57
CA ILE A 13 11.98 2.21 1.89
C ILE A 13 11.53 3.56 1.35
N LEU A 14 12.37 4.59 1.35
CA LEU A 14 12.04 5.87 0.72
C LEU A 14 11.80 5.70 -0.78
N PHE A 15 12.67 4.96 -1.49
CA PHE A 15 12.46 4.64 -2.89
C PHE A 15 11.18 3.84 -3.12
N LEU A 16 10.93 2.84 -2.26
CA LEU A 16 9.72 2.03 -2.28
C LEU A 16 8.45 2.90 -2.15
N PHE A 17 8.48 3.92 -1.28
CA PHE A 17 7.34 4.77 -0.98
C PHE A 17 7.10 5.86 -2.04
N ILE A 18 8.14 6.37 -2.67
CA ILE A 18 8.02 7.33 -3.79
C ILE A 18 7.36 6.65 -5.00
N SER A 19 7.61 5.35 -5.21
CA SER A 19 6.96 4.60 -6.28
C SER A 19 5.47 4.43 -5.99
N PRO A 20 4.57 4.95 -6.85
CA PRO A 20 3.13 4.82 -6.65
C PRO A 20 2.72 3.35 -6.66
N GLY A 21 2.06 2.92 -5.60
CA GLY A 21 1.50 1.58 -5.45
C GLY A 21 -0.01 1.64 -5.18
N PRO A 22 -0.70 0.48 -5.15
CA PRO A 22 -2.14 0.43 -4.91
C PRO A 22 -2.59 1.22 -3.67
N PRO A 23 -1.94 1.13 -2.49
CA PRO A 23 -2.35 1.90 -1.32
C PRO A 23 -2.32 3.41 -1.56
N ARG A 24 -1.29 3.93 -2.27
CA ARG A 24 -1.16 5.35 -2.60
C ARG A 24 -2.27 5.82 -3.54
N VAL A 25 -2.65 5.00 -4.50
CA VAL A 25 -3.76 5.32 -5.41
C VAL A 25 -5.09 5.32 -4.66
N VAL A 26 -5.31 4.37 -3.76
CA VAL A 26 -6.55 4.30 -2.97
C VAL A 26 -6.67 5.48 -2.01
N ILE A 27 -5.60 5.88 -1.30
CA ILE A 27 -5.67 7.05 -0.42
C ILE A 27 -5.92 8.34 -1.20
N VAL A 28 -5.31 8.50 -2.37
CA VAL A 28 -5.60 9.62 -3.29
C VAL A 28 -7.06 9.61 -3.70
N SER A 29 -7.59 8.48 -4.16
CA SER A 29 -8.99 8.34 -4.55
C SER A 29 -9.94 8.66 -3.39
N HIS A 30 -9.67 8.13 -2.19
CA HIS A 30 -10.49 8.40 -1.01
C HIS A 30 -10.43 9.87 -0.60
N THR A 31 -9.25 10.49 -0.66
CA THR A 31 -9.10 11.92 -0.34
C THR A 31 -9.86 12.79 -1.31
N LEU A 32 -9.77 12.51 -2.60
CA LEU A 32 -10.48 13.25 -3.64
C LEU A 32 -12.00 13.16 -3.50
N ASN A 33 -12.50 11.97 -3.12
CA ASN A 33 -13.94 11.71 -3.04
C ASN A 33 -14.56 12.06 -1.67
N TYR A 34 -13.80 11.93 -0.58
CA TYR A 34 -14.35 12.00 0.79
C TYR A 34 -13.59 12.95 1.72
N GLY A 35 -12.50 13.55 1.24
CA GLY A 35 -11.62 14.42 2.01
C GLY A 35 -10.57 13.67 2.84
N LEU A 36 -9.49 14.40 3.20
CA LEU A 36 -8.33 13.83 3.88
C LEU A 36 -8.69 13.21 5.25
N ASN A 37 -9.51 13.88 6.04
CA ASN A 37 -9.88 13.42 7.40
C ASN A 37 -10.49 12.01 7.42
N ARG A 38 -11.19 11.61 6.36
CA ARG A 38 -11.77 10.26 6.24
C ARG A 38 -10.76 9.27 5.68
N SER A 39 -9.93 9.68 4.74
CA SER A 39 -8.91 8.83 4.14
C SER A 39 -7.78 8.46 5.10
N VAL A 40 -7.63 9.14 6.22
CA VAL A 40 -6.73 8.73 7.33
C VAL A 40 -7.04 7.30 7.80
N TRP A 41 -8.30 6.89 7.81
CA TRP A 41 -8.67 5.51 8.17
C TRP A 41 -8.15 4.48 7.19
N THR A 42 -8.03 4.84 5.91
CA THR A 42 -7.37 3.99 4.89
C THR A 42 -5.90 3.81 5.20
N ALA A 43 -5.20 4.87 5.63
CA ALA A 43 -3.80 4.77 6.03
C ALA A 43 -3.63 3.88 7.27
N PHE A 44 -4.52 3.97 8.26
CA PHE A 44 -4.49 3.06 9.41
C PHE A 44 -4.72 1.59 9.01
N GLY A 45 -5.60 1.34 8.05
CA GLY A 45 -5.80 0.00 7.50
C GLY A 45 -4.54 -0.53 6.81
N ASP A 46 -3.90 0.29 5.98
CA ASP A 46 -2.65 -0.03 5.30
C ASP A 46 -1.53 -0.39 6.29
N ILE A 47 -1.29 0.46 7.27
CA ILE A 47 -0.27 0.25 8.31
C ILE A 47 -0.53 -1.04 9.10
N SER A 48 -1.80 -1.31 9.43
CA SER A 48 -2.16 -2.54 10.15
C SER A 48 -1.83 -3.78 9.33
N ALA A 49 -2.15 -3.77 8.03
CA ALA A 49 -1.80 -4.87 7.13
C ALA A 49 -0.29 -5.07 7.03
N ASN A 50 0.46 -4.00 6.79
CA ASN A 50 1.91 -4.02 6.69
C ASN A 50 2.57 -4.51 8.00
N THR A 51 2.04 -4.10 9.15
CA THR A 51 2.50 -4.57 10.47
C THR A 51 2.25 -6.07 10.64
N ILE A 52 1.05 -6.54 10.31
CA ILE A 52 0.71 -7.97 10.37
C ILE A 52 1.62 -8.77 9.43
N GLN A 53 1.82 -8.32 8.19
CA GLN A 53 2.72 -8.97 7.24
C GLN A 53 4.15 -9.04 7.75
N ALA A 54 4.69 -7.95 8.29
CA ALA A 54 6.04 -7.93 8.86
C ALA A 54 6.20 -8.95 9.98
N ILE A 55 5.24 -9.02 10.92
CA ILE A 55 5.24 -9.98 12.02
C ILE A 55 5.19 -11.41 11.49
N LEU A 56 4.22 -11.70 10.63
CA LEU A 56 4.03 -13.03 10.07
C LEU A 56 5.26 -13.52 9.33
N VAL A 57 5.84 -12.65 8.49
CA VAL A 57 7.00 -13.04 7.67
C VAL A 57 8.23 -13.25 8.53
N VAL A 58 8.57 -12.32 9.42
CA VAL A 58 9.82 -12.41 10.20
C VAL A 58 9.78 -13.55 11.19
N PHE A 59 8.64 -13.82 11.83
CA PHE A 59 8.57 -14.80 12.93
C PHE A 59 7.95 -16.16 12.57
N LEU A 60 7.12 -16.24 11.51
CA LEU A 60 6.38 -17.47 11.21
C LEU A 60 6.64 -18.05 9.82
N ILE A 61 6.86 -17.22 8.81
CA ILE A 61 6.81 -17.66 7.40
C ILE A 61 8.15 -17.45 6.68
N GLY A 62 9.10 -16.70 7.25
CA GLY A 62 10.33 -16.30 6.57
C GLY A 62 11.10 -17.48 5.97
N SER A 63 11.31 -18.56 6.73
CA SER A 63 11.94 -19.78 6.23
C SER A 63 11.07 -20.49 5.18
N PHE A 64 9.75 -20.58 5.43
CA PHE A 64 8.82 -21.25 4.51
C PHE A 64 8.75 -20.55 3.13
N LEU A 65 8.75 -19.23 3.10
CA LEU A 65 8.74 -18.46 1.84
C LEU A 65 10.05 -18.62 1.06
N SER A 66 11.17 -18.68 1.76
CA SER A 66 12.49 -18.92 1.14
C SER A 66 12.57 -20.30 0.48
N ASP A 67 11.96 -21.31 1.13
CA ASP A 67 11.99 -22.69 0.66
C ASP A 67 10.92 -23.00 -0.41
N ASN A 68 9.93 -22.12 -0.56
CA ASN A 68 8.81 -22.31 -1.47
C ASN A 68 8.56 -21.10 -2.39
N PRO A 69 9.41 -20.85 -3.39
CA PRO A 69 9.26 -19.71 -4.30
C PRO A 69 7.93 -19.73 -5.10
N GLN A 70 7.33 -20.92 -5.26
CA GLN A 70 6.02 -21.06 -5.90
C GLN A 70 4.91 -20.31 -5.14
N VAL A 71 5.00 -20.21 -3.81
CA VAL A 71 4.03 -19.47 -3.00
C VAL A 71 4.08 -17.97 -3.34
N LEU A 72 5.29 -17.43 -3.48
CA LEU A 72 5.49 -16.04 -3.93
C LEU A 72 4.93 -15.80 -5.32
N TYR A 73 5.09 -16.77 -6.22
CA TYR A 73 4.52 -16.71 -7.56
C TYR A 73 2.97 -16.62 -7.53
N TYR A 74 2.30 -17.49 -6.76
CA TYR A 74 0.84 -17.43 -6.63
C TYR A 74 0.35 -16.14 -5.94
N LEU A 75 1.04 -15.67 -4.91
CA LEU A 75 0.74 -14.41 -4.25
C LEU A 75 0.88 -13.22 -5.19
N LYS A 76 1.93 -13.20 -6.02
CA LYS A 76 2.12 -12.20 -7.08
C LYS A 76 0.90 -12.14 -8.01
N TRP A 77 0.49 -13.27 -8.56
CA TRP A 77 -0.64 -13.31 -9.50
C TRP A 77 -1.96 -12.94 -8.84
N ALA A 78 -2.21 -13.40 -7.62
CA ALA A 78 -3.38 -12.98 -6.84
C ALA A 78 -3.41 -11.45 -6.63
N GLY A 79 -2.26 -10.86 -6.30
CA GLY A 79 -2.11 -9.41 -6.19
C GLY A 79 -2.38 -8.68 -7.52
N ILE A 80 -1.84 -9.18 -8.64
CA ILE A 80 -2.07 -8.60 -9.98
C ILE A 80 -3.58 -8.65 -10.32
N PHE A 81 -4.24 -9.78 -10.15
CA PHE A 81 -5.68 -9.91 -10.39
C PHE A 81 -6.49 -8.93 -9.53
N TYR A 82 -6.09 -8.75 -8.26
CA TYR A 82 -6.76 -7.79 -7.38
C TYR A 82 -6.54 -6.34 -7.83
N ILE A 83 -5.34 -5.97 -8.27
CA ILE A 83 -5.07 -4.63 -8.83
C ILE A 83 -5.89 -4.37 -10.09
N VAL A 84 -6.00 -5.36 -10.97
CA VAL A 84 -6.84 -5.27 -12.19
C VAL A 84 -8.32 -5.10 -11.81
N TYR A 85 -8.79 -5.86 -10.83
CA TYR A 85 -10.15 -5.69 -10.29
C TYR A 85 -10.38 -4.27 -9.75
N LEU A 86 -9.43 -3.73 -8.97
CA LEU A 86 -9.52 -2.36 -8.45
C LEU A 86 -9.51 -1.32 -9.58
N ALA A 87 -8.71 -1.54 -10.63
CA ALA A 87 -8.70 -0.67 -11.80
C ALA A 87 -10.07 -0.64 -12.49
N TYR A 88 -10.67 -1.82 -12.68
CA TYR A 88 -12.01 -1.97 -13.25
C TYR A 88 -13.08 -1.29 -12.40
N ASP A 89 -13.08 -1.54 -11.09
CA ASP A 89 -14.01 -0.91 -10.14
C ASP A 89 -13.87 0.61 -10.13
N THR A 90 -12.63 1.12 -10.11
CA THR A 90 -12.34 2.56 -10.17
C THR A 90 -12.83 3.19 -11.46
N PHE A 91 -12.62 2.52 -12.60
CA PHE A 91 -13.07 3.01 -13.91
C PHE A 91 -14.59 3.09 -14.01
N ASN A 92 -15.29 2.06 -13.50
CA ASN A 92 -16.76 1.97 -13.54
C ASN A 92 -17.45 2.71 -12.39
N SER A 93 -16.69 3.22 -11.41
CA SER A 93 -17.28 3.89 -10.28
C SER A 93 -18.09 5.10 -10.75
N LYS A 94 -19.39 5.09 -10.45
CA LYS A 94 -20.26 6.21 -10.75
C LYS A 94 -19.78 7.41 -9.94
N ILE A 95 -19.43 8.46 -10.67
CA ILE A 95 -19.09 9.74 -10.09
C ILE A 95 -20.31 10.24 -9.35
N LYS A 96 -20.31 10.11 -8.04
CA LYS A 96 -21.31 10.78 -7.21
C LYS A 96 -21.02 12.27 -7.31
N SER A 97 -21.86 12.96 -8.10
CA SER A 97 -21.91 14.43 -8.09
C SER A 97 -21.94 14.87 -6.62
N PHE A 98 -21.06 15.79 -6.26
CA PHE A 98 -20.92 16.34 -4.90
C PHE A 98 -22.11 17.23 -4.50
N ASN A 99 -23.32 16.96 -4.99
CA ASN A 99 -24.53 17.54 -4.46
C ASN A 99 -24.84 16.89 -3.11
N SER A 100 -24.61 17.64 -2.10
CA SER A 100 -24.45 17.43 -0.69
C SER A 100 -25.66 16.85 0.08
N LYS A 101 -26.55 16.06 -0.49
CA LYS A 101 -27.74 15.57 0.22
C LYS A 101 -27.91 14.04 0.33
N ASP A 102 -27.16 13.25 -0.43
CA ASP A 102 -27.21 11.77 -0.34
C ASP A 102 -25.83 11.17 -0.08
N GLN A 103 -25.19 11.62 1.00
CA GLN A 103 -24.04 10.94 1.54
C GLN A 103 -24.52 9.72 2.33
N ASN A 104 -24.71 8.59 1.66
CA ASN A 104 -24.45 7.32 2.30
C ASN A 104 -22.97 7.30 2.63
N LEU A 105 -22.65 7.91 3.78
CA LEU A 105 -21.29 8.11 4.26
C LEU A 105 -20.70 6.74 4.50
N LYS A 106 -19.73 6.33 3.67
CA LYS A 106 -18.90 5.17 4.02
C LYS A 106 -18.44 5.35 5.46
N SER A 107 -18.61 4.33 6.27
CA SER A 107 -18.18 4.36 7.67
C SER A 107 -16.64 4.40 7.73
N PRO A 108 -16.03 4.93 8.79
CA PRO A 108 -14.59 4.87 9.00
C PRO A 108 -14.03 3.44 8.86
N LEU A 109 -14.79 2.46 9.32
CA LEU A 109 -14.45 1.04 9.21
C LEU A 109 -14.35 0.57 7.74
N SER A 110 -15.17 1.11 6.83
CA SER A 110 -15.07 0.79 5.40
C SER A 110 -13.75 1.28 4.81
N PHE A 111 -13.33 2.51 5.12
CA PHE A 111 -12.03 3.04 4.68
C PHE A 111 -10.87 2.23 5.25
N TYR A 112 -10.94 1.86 6.52
CA TYR A 112 -9.95 1.00 7.16
C TYR A 112 -9.85 -0.36 6.47
N LYS A 113 -10.98 -1.01 6.19
CA LYS A 113 -11.02 -2.30 5.46
C LYS A 113 -10.43 -2.19 4.06
N ASP A 114 -10.76 -1.12 3.33
CA ASP A 114 -10.22 -0.88 2.00
C ASP A 114 -8.69 -0.77 2.06
N GLY A 115 -8.13 -0.01 2.99
CA GLY A 115 -6.69 0.10 3.22
C GLY A 115 -6.05 -1.23 3.60
N LEU A 116 -6.66 -1.94 4.56
CA LEU A 116 -6.18 -3.24 5.05
C LEU A 116 -6.11 -4.28 3.92
N LEU A 117 -7.16 -4.38 3.10
CA LEU A 117 -7.22 -5.35 2.01
C LEU A 117 -6.24 -4.99 0.89
N VAL A 118 -6.17 -3.72 0.52
CA VAL A 118 -5.27 -3.27 -0.55
C VAL A 118 -3.81 -3.49 -0.19
N ALA A 119 -3.42 -3.15 1.03
CA ALA A 119 -2.05 -3.36 1.49
C ALA A 119 -1.78 -4.84 1.79
N GLY A 120 -2.73 -5.53 2.42
CA GLY A 120 -2.60 -6.95 2.76
C GLY A 120 -2.46 -7.86 1.54
N LEU A 121 -3.05 -7.50 0.42
CA LEU A 121 -2.96 -8.21 -0.86
C LEU A 121 -1.91 -7.58 -1.80
N SER A 122 -1.14 -6.60 -1.34
CA SER A 122 -0.12 -5.95 -2.15
C SER A 122 1.09 -6.88 -2.36
N PRO A 123 1.35 -7.35 -3.59
CA PRO A 123 2.50 -8.20 -3.85
C PRO A 123 3.82 -7.47 -3.57
N LYS A 124 3.84 -6.15 -3.75
CA LYS A 124 5.02 -5.31 -3.44
C LYS A 124 5.37 -5.34 -1.94
N ALA A 125 4.37 -5.25 -1.06
CA ALA A 125 4.58 -5.30 0.38
C ALA A 125 4.97 -6.72 0.83
N LEU A 126 4.29 -7.74 0.32
CA LEU A 126 4.62 -9.13 0.61
C LEU A 126 6.06 -9.49 0.21
N LEU A 127 6.49 -9.06 -0.97
CA LEU A 127 7.88 -9.26 -1.42
C LEU A 127 8.87 -8.49 -0.56
N PHE A 128 8.56 -7.23 -0.23
CA PHE A 128 9.44 -6.44 0.62
C PHE A 128 9.65 -7.10 1.98
N PHE A 129 8.56 -7.45 2.67
CA PHE A 129 8.65 -8.11 3.97
C PHE A 129 9.20 -9.53 3.88
N GLY A 130 8.90 -10.26 2.79
CA GLY A 130 9.33 -11.64 2.58
C GLY A 130 10.80 -11.80 2.22
N THR A 131 11.39 -10.81 1.54
CA THR A 131 12.76 -10.95 1.00
C THR A 131 13.71 -9.88 1.50
N ILE A 132 13.31 -8.59 1.44
CA ILE A 132 14.22 -7.48 1.72
C ILE A 132 14.29 -7.18 3.23
N PHE A 133 13.16 -7.10 3.90
CA PHE A 133 13.11 -6.70 5.31
C PHE A 133 13.95 -7.61 6.25
N PRO A 134 13.93 -8.95 6.12
CA PRO A 134 14.74 -9.81 6.97
C PRO A 134 16.25 -9.64 6.80
N THR A 135 16.73 -9.14 5.65
CA THR A 135 18.18 -8.96 5.40
C THR A 135 18.82 -7.92 6.32
N PHE A 136 18.01 -7.04 6.93
CA PHE A 136 18.45 -6.02 7.88
C PHE A 136 18.43 -6.49 9.33
N ILE A 137 18.04 -7.75 9.58
CA ILE A 137 17.98 -8.36 10.91
C ILE A 137 19.15 -9.33 11.07
N ASN A 138 20.00 -9.06 12.06
CA ASN A 138 21.00 -10.02 12.48
C ASN A 138 20.37 -11.05 13.43
N PHE A 139 20.11 -12.25 12.93
CA PHE A 139 19.48 -13.33 13.68
C PHE A 139 20.35 -13.90 14.80
N SER A 140 21.64 -13.58 14.83
CA SER A 140 22.57 -13.99 15.92
C SER A 140 22.52 -13.04 17.12
N SER A 141 21.73 -11.97 17.06
CA SER A 141 21.59 -10.97 18.13
C SER A 141 20.12 -10.76 18.51
N ASN A 142 19.83 -9.75 19.36
CA ASN A 142 18.45 -9.46 19.79
C ASN A 142 17.57 -9.07 18.58
N ILE A 143 16.82 -10.05 18.05
CA ILE A 143 15.93 -9.91 16.90
C ILE A 143 14.81 -8.90 17.19
N ILE A 144 14.21 -8.96 18.38
CA ILE A 144 13.04 -8.16 18.75
C ILE A 144 13.37 -6.67 18.69
N SER A 145 14.50 -6.26 19.24
CA SER A 145 14.89 -4.83 19.24
C SER A 145 15.11 -4.33 17.82
N GLN A 146 15.79 -5.11 16.96
CA GLN A 146 16.04 -4.74 15.57
C GLN A 146 14.73 -4.68 14.77
N PHE A 147 13.89 -5.70 14.92
CA PHE A 147 12.57 -5.76 14.30
C PHE A 147 11.71 -4.54 14.64
N LEU A 148 11.63 -4.18 15.92
CA LEU A 148 10.84 -3.03 16.37
C LEU A 148 11.37 -1.71 15.79
N ILE A 149 12.68 -1.51 15.74
CA ILE A 149 13.27 -0.31 15.16
C ILE A 149 12.91 -0.21 13.66
N LEU A 150 13.10 -1.29 12.90
CA LEU A 150 12.78 -1.33 11.47
C LEU A 150 11.28 -1.16 11.22
N LEU A 151 10.44 -1.84 11.99
CA LEU A 151 8.99 -1.76 11.86
C LEU A 151 8.45 -0.36 12.18
N ILE A 152 8.87 0.25 13.29
CA ILE A 152 8.45 1.60 13.66
C ILE A 152 8.89 2.59 12.58
N THR A 153 10.13 2.48 12.10
CA THR A 153 10.64 3.34 11.03
C THR A 153 9.79 3.19 9.76
N TYR A 154 9.49 1.96 9.37
CA TYR A 154 8.65 1.67 8.20
C TYR A 154 7.26 2.29 8.36
N VAL A 155 6.58 2.00 9.47
CA VAL A 155 5.22 2.46 9.77
C VAL A 155 5.12 3.99 9.77
N VAL A 156 6.07 4.66 10.42
CA VAL A 156 6.08 6.14 10.48
C VAL A 156 6.29 6.73 9.09
N LEU A 157 7.27 6.25 8.34
CA LEU A 157 7.54 6.77 7.00
C LEU A 157 6.44 6.44 6.00
N ASP A 158 5.82 5.26 6.11
CA ASP A 158 4.68 4.88 5.28
C ASP A 158 3.46 5.78 5.55
N PHE A 159 3.12 5.99 6.83
CA PHE A 159 2.05 6.90 7.21
C PHE A 159 2.29 8.32 6.70
N LEU A 160 3.48 8.86 6.92
CA LEU A 160 3.84 10.20 6.45
C LEU A 160 3.71 10.30 4.93
N THR A 161 4.18 9.30 4.22
CA THR A 161 4.09 9.25 2.75
C THR A 161 2.63 9.20 2.29
N LEU A 162 1.79 8.35 2.89
CA LEU A 162 0.37 8.28 2.58
C LEU A 162 -0.33 9.63 2.85
N MET A 163 0.01 10.32 3.94
CA MET A 163 -0.53 11.65 4.23
C MET A 163 -0.07 12.69 3.21
N ILE A 164 1.19 12.65 2.77
CA ILE A 164 1.70 13.55 1.72
C ILE A 164 0.93 13.34 0.41
N TYR A 165 0.70 12.08 0.01
CA TYR A 165 -0.12 11.78 -1.18
C TYR A 165 -1.57 12.28 -1.02
N GLY A 166 -2.17 12.08 0.17
CA GLY A 166 -3.49 12.60 0.49
C GLY A 166 -3.56 14.13 0.42
N LEU A 167 -2.63 14.83 1.07
CA LEU A 167 -2.56 16.29 1.04
C LEU A 167 -2.35 16.85 -0.37
N ALA A 168 -1.47 16.22 -1.16
CA ALA A 168 -1.27 16.59 -2.55
C ALA A 168 -2.56 16.42 -3.35
N ALA A 169 -3.25 15.29 -3.16
CA ALA A 169 -4.54 15.03 -3.79
C ALA A 169 -5.61 16.05 -3.37
N GLU A 170 -5.67 16.45 -2.11
CA GLU A 170 -6.61 17.43 -1.61
C GLU A 170 -6.39 18.81 -2.27
N LYS A 171 -5.14 19.25 -2.40
CA LYS A 171 -4.80 20.51 -3.09
C LYS A 171 -5.19 20.48 -4.57
N ILE A 172 -5.02 19.35 -5.24
CA ILE A 172 -5.37 19.18 -6.66
C ILE A 172 -6.87 18.94 -6.84
N SER A 173 -7.58 18.52 -5.80
CA SER A 173 -8.99 18.12 -5.86
C SER A 173 -9.91 19.19 -6.42
N VAL A 174 -9.65 20.45 -6.09
CA VAL A 174 -10.47 21.58 -6.57
C VAL A 174 -10.50 21.64 -8.10
N TRP A 175 -9.39 21.38 -8.75
CA TRP A 175 -9.28 21.35 -10.21
C TRP A 175 -9.82 20.02 -10.81
N LEU A 176 -9.54 18.90 -10.19
CA LEU A 176 -9.96 17.57 -10.66
C LEU A 176 -11.46 17.30 -10.43
N ARG A 177 -12.07 17.92 -9.42
CA ARG A 177 -13.53 17.82 -9.16
C ARG A 177 -14.38 18.31 -10.34
N SER A 178 -13.84 19.21 -11.17
CA SER A 178 -14.52 19.65 -12.39
C SER A 178 -14.52 18.58 -13.51
N LYS A 179 -13.65 17.58 -13.44
CA LYS A 179 -13.50 16.52 -14.45
C LYS A 179 -13.40 15.12 -13.83
N PRO A 180 -14.44 14.65 -13.16
CA PRO A 180 -14.38 13.44 -12.36
C PRO A 180 -14.17 12.15 -13.18
N LYS A 181 -14.69 12.08 -14.44
CA LYS A 181 -14.38 10.95 -15.34
C LYS A 181 -12.89 10.85 -15.64
N LEU A 182 -12.23 12.00 -15.81
CA LEU A 182 -10.79 12.05 -16.06
C LEU A 182 -10.00 11.46 -14.87
N LEU A 183 -10.42 11.80 -13.65
CA LEU A 183 -9.79 11.26 -12.44
C LEU A 183 -9.86 9.73 -12.36
N ASN A 184 -11.08 9.18 -12.53
CA ASN A 184 -11.27 7.73 -12.49
C ASN A 184 -10.48 7.03 -13.60
N THR A 185 -10.48 7.60 -14.80
CA THR A 185 -9.70 7.06 -15.93
C THR A 185 -8.20 7.08 -15.64
N ILE A 186 -7.65 8.20 -15.15
CA ILE A 186 -6.23 8.30 -14.79
C ILE A 186 -5.88 7.29 -13.70
N SER A 187 -6.68 7.21 -12.63
CA SER A 187 -6.44 6.27 -11.53
C SER A 187 -6.49 4.81 -12.00
N ALA A 188 -7.46 4.45 -12.83
CA ALA A 188 -7.57 3.11 -13.40
C ALA A 188 -6.37 2.80 -14.32
N CYS A 189 -5.97 3.74 -15.18
CA CYS A 189 -4.80 3.57 -16.05
C CYS A 189 -3.51 3.36 -15.23
N VAL A 190 -3.30 4.14 -14.16
CA VAL A 190 -2.13 3.98 -13.28
C VAL A 190 -2.13 2.59 -12.63
N LEU A 191 -3.28 2.12 -12.14
CA LEU A 191 -3.40 0.77 -11.59
C LEU A 191 -3.11 -0.32 -12.63
N LEU A 192 -3.61 -0.18 -13.85
CA LEU A 192 -3.33 -1.13 -14.94
C LEU A 192 -1.86 -1.13 -15.34
N ILE A 193 -1.23 0.04 -15.48
CA ILE A 193 0.20 0.16 -15.77
C ILE A 193 1.01 -0.53 -14.66
N LEU A 194 0.63 -0.33 -13.40
CA LEU A 194 1.27 -0.98 -12.26
C LEU A 194 1.12 -2.51 -12.33
N ALA A 195 -0.08 -3.01 -12.63
CA ALA A 195 -0.33 -4.45 -12.79
C ALA A 195 0.55 -5.06 -13.89
N VAL A 196 0.63 -4.40 -15.04
CA VAL A 196 1.49 -4.82 -16.17
C VAL A 196 2.97 -4.75 -15.77
N TYR A 197 3.39 -3.69 -15.10
CA TYR A 197 4.77 -3.55 -14.63
C TYR A 197 5.17 -4.69 -13.68
N ILE A 198 4.34 -5.01 -12.69
CA ILE A 198 4.58 -6.11 -11.75
C ILE A 198 4.59 -7.46 -12.50
N ALA A 199 3.68 -7.65 -13.46
CA ALA A 199 3.63 -8.87 -14.25
C ALA A 199 4.92 -9.08 -15.08
N ALA A 200 5.45 -8.00 -15.66
CA ALA A 200 6.61 -8.05 -16.57
C ALA A 200 7.97 -8.11 -15.86
N THR A 201 8.10 -7.48 -14.69
CA THR A 201 9.43 -7.26 -14.06
C THR A 201 9.79 -8.26 -12.98
N GLN A 202 8.83 -8.97 -12.41
CA GLN A 202 9.08 -9.90 -11.32
C GLN A 202 9.05 -11.34 -11.82
N ASN A 203 10.16 -11.80 -12.40
CA ASN A 203 10.40 -13.22 -12.62
C ASN A 203 11.04 -13.81 -11.35
N PHE A 204 10.38 -14.77 -10.72
CA PHE A 204 10.90 -15.61 -9.62
C PHE A 204 11.37 -16.92 -10.18
#